data_f4ebad959867dea061c642ab78d4cbd1
#
_entry.id   f4ebad959867dea061c642ab78d4cbd1
#
_cell.length_a   1.000
_cell.length_b   1.000
_cell.length_c   1.000
_cell.angle_alpha   90.00
_cell.angle_beta   90.00
_cell.angle_gamma   90.00
#
_symmetry.space_group_name_H-M   'P 1'
#
loop_
_entity.id
_entity.type
_entity.pdbx_description
1 polymer ?
#
loop_
_entity_poly.entity_id
_entity_poly.type
_entity_poly.pdbx_seq_one_letter_code
_entity_poly.pdbx_strand_id
1 'polypeptide(L)'
;MLSRRSLIRVSAGSTAAAALTATTGGLVLAAGSTVPWSTLRHRLTGRLVLPDDVGYDTARQLQLAQFDAVHPQAVAYCATDADVATCIRFAQDNGLATAVRSGGHSAAGYSTSPGLVIDVSRLNRVRVGGSTVHLGAGSQGVDALDALAPYGIQVAGGTCPTVAMGGWIQGGGLGYASRSYGMGSDLLVSARVVLADGRTVRASATRNADLFWALRGGGGGNFGIVTAYEVRPVRIPVLTLFNLNFRFTDAVQVILAWQDWMASAPRELACELMFLHSTDAPAGTEPHVVLTGGYHGARSDCDRLLDRLTTAVGHPGTSRTSRELPYTQAMMQVYGCGDQTVGECHRVGFTPEAQLPRDSHTTQRNLFFARPWTPAAARAALDAFTADPAPGQFRFLGLFPYGGRINEVSPTATAFVHRDAVLNAGYAVTLPTPDPAPGDRDRAQAWANKAYTAMDAHSSHRSYQNYMDPALTTWREAYYGDNYARLRTVKRTYDPHRFFRFAQAVD
;
A
#
# COMPACT_ATOMS: atom_id res chain seq x y z
N MET A 1 -26.39 -2.44 5.57
CA MET A 1 -25.00 -1.94 5.62
C MET A 1 -24.09 -3.09 5.27
N LEU A 2 -23.55 -3.13 4.08
CA LEU A 2 -22.54 -4.13 3.73
C LEU A 2 -21.20 -3.59 4.21
N SER A 3 -20.67 -4.15 5.31
CA SER A 3 -19.28 -3.91 5.70
C SER A 3 -18.36 -4.58 4.68
N ARG A 4 -17.14 -4.10 4.49
CA ARG A 4 -16.10 -4.79 3.70
C ARG A 4 -15.98 -6.29 4.06
N ARG A 5 -16.45 -6.71 5.24
CA ARG A 5 -16.49 -8.09 5.72
C ARG A 5 -17.59 -8.96 5.12
N SER A 6 -18.72 -8.37 4.70
CA SER A 6 -19.85 -9.15 4.18
C SER A 6 -19.63 -9.70 2.77
N LEU A 7 -18.58 -9.22 2.06
CA LEU A 7 -18.25 -9.62 0.70
C LEU A 7 -17.21 -10.76 0.60
N ILE A 8 -16.66 -11.26 1.72
CA ILE A 8 -15.54 -12.23 1.72
C ILE A 8 -15.99 -13.64 2.16
N ARG A 9 -17.27 -14.00 2.14
CA ARG A 9 -17.71 -15.35 2.46
C ARG A 9 -18.29 -16.06 1.25
N VAL A 10 -17.44 -16.75 0.45
CA VAL A 10 -17.84 -17.89 -0.36
C VAL A 10 -16.76 -18.98 -0.33
N SER A 11 -17.08 -20.03 0.38
CA SER A 11 -16.77 -21.47 0.30
C SER A 11 -15.41 -21.98 -0.17
N ALA A 12 -14.85 -22.83 0.69
CA ALA A 12 -13.79 -23.80 0.43
C ALA A 12 -14.29 -25.00 -0.42
N GLY A 13 -13.44 -25.48 -1.32
CA GLY A 13 -13.66 -26.72 -2.08
C GLY A 13 -12.45 -27.15 -2.90
N SER A 14 -11.66 -28.06 -2.34
CA SER A 14 -10.90 -29.23 -2.88
C SER A 14 -10.07 -29.15 -4.18
N THR A 15 -8.77 -29.25 -4.00
CA THR A 15 -7.68 -30.04 -4.63
C THR A 15 -7.70 -30.47 -6.10
N ALA A 16 -6.62 -30.12 -6.84
CA ALA A 16 -5.77 -31.05 -7.59
C ALA A 16 -4.48 -30.37 -8.07
N ALA A 17 -3.34 -31.03 -7.84
CA ALA A 17 -2.00 -30.58 -8.23
C ALA A 17 -1.70 -30.96 -9.69
N ALA A 18 -1.10 -30.03 -10.45
CA ALA A 18 -0.41 -30.34 -11.71
C ALA A 18 0.88 -29.51 -11.78
N ALA A 19 2.00 -30.22 -11.91
CA ALA A 19 3.34 -29.66 -12.04
C ALA A 19 3.56 -29.09 -13.43
N LEU A 20 4.07 -27.86 -13.54
CA LEU A 20 4.65 -27.31 -14.77
C LEU A 20 6.14 -27.02 -14.57
N THR A 21 6.94 -27.71 -15.38
CA THR A 21 8.38 -27.50 -15.52
C THR A 21 8.67 -26.20 -16.27
N ALA A 22 9.28 -25.24 -15.58
CA ALA A 22 9.90 -24.07 -16.21
C ALA A 22 11.39 -24.34 -16.44
N THR A 23 11.80 -24.31 -17.70
CA THR A 23 13.22 -24.35 -18.11
C THR A 23 13.90 -23.03 -17.76
N THR A 24 14.69 -23.03 -16.71
CA THR A 24 15.58 -21.91 -16.36
C THR A 24 16.99 -22.24 -16.80
N GLY A 25 17.62 -21.32 -17.55
CA GLY A 25 19.04 -21.36 -17.87
C GLY A 25 19.89 -21.47 -16.60
N GLY A 26 20.62 -22.53 -16.47
CA GLY A 26 21.37 -22.88 -15.26
C GLY A 26 22.53 -21.93 -15.01
N LEU A 27 22.51 -21.28 -13.87
CA LEU A 27 23.70 -20.91 -13.14
C LEU A 27 24.16 -22.17 -12.39
N VAL A 28 25.28 -22.69 -12.79
CA VAL A 28 25.98 -23.79 -12.11
C VAL A 28 26.36 -23.26 -10.72
N LEU A 29 25.60 -23.65 -9.71
CA LEU A 29 26.01 -23.50 -8.33
C LEU A 29 27.14 -24.51 -8.07
N ALA A 30 28.30 -24.01 -7.69
CA ALA A 30 29.40 -24.84 -7.18
C ALA A 30 28.90 -25.73 -6.03
N ALA A 31 29.17 -27.01 -6.12
CA ALA A 31 28.74 -28.00 -5.12
C ALA A 31 29.23 -27.65 -3.73
N GLY A 32 28.30 -27.50 -2.76
CA GLY A 32 28.47 -28.04 -1.43
C GLY A 32 28.96 -27.16 -0.31
N SER A 33 28.64 -25.85 -0.20
CA SER A 33 28.64 -25.24 1.14
C SER A 33 27.19 -25.03 1.62
N THR A 34 26.79 -25.81 2.60
CA THR A 34 25.51 -25.59 3.28
C THR A 34 25.55 -24.22 3.98
N VAL A 35 24.56 -23.37 3.69
CA VAL A 35 24.46 -22.05 4.32
C VAL A 35 24.47 -22.21 5.85
N PRO A 36 25.35 -21.54 6.60
CA PRO A 36 25.52 -21.79 8.05
C PRO A 36 24.46 -21.07 8.90
N TRP A 37 23.19 -21.45 8.74
CA TRP A 37 22.03 -20.83 9.40
C TRP A 37 22.13 -20.82 10.93
N SER A 38 22.78 -21.84 11.54
CA SER A 38 23.04 -21.85 12.98
C SER A 38 23.89 -20.67 13.42
N THR A 39 24.89 -20.30 12.62
CA THR A 39 25.74 -19.13 12.89
C THR A 39 24.91 -17.83 12.88
N LEU A 40 24.03 -17.66 11.90
CA LEU A 40 23.15 -16.50 11.88
C LEU A 40 22.22 -16.50 13.09
N ARG A 41 21.60 -17.65 13.41
CA ARG A 41 20.67 -17.79 14.56
C ARG A 41 21.31 -17.35 15.88
N HIS A 42 22.56 -17.72 16.13
CA HIS A 42 23.29 -17.34 17.35
C HIS A 42 23.70 -15.87 17.41
N ARG A 43 23.81 -15.19 16.26
CA ARG A 43 24.22 -13.78 16.20
C ARG A 43 23.06 -12.79 16.30
N LEU A 44 21.82 -13.25 16.16
CA LEU A 44 20.64 -12.40 16.20
C LEU A 44 20.13 -12.25 17.64
N THR A 45 19.79 -11.03 18.02
CA THR A 45 18.97 -10.75 19.20
C THR A 45 17.50 -11.13 18.92
N GLY A 46 17.08 -10.98 17.66
CA GLY A 46 15.76 -11.36 17.17
C GLY A 46 15.62 -12.86 16.93
N ARG A 47 14.72 -13.25 16.05
CA ARG A 47 14.40 -14.66 15.77
C ARG A 47 14.69 -15.02 14.32
N LEU A 48 15.37 -16.13 14.06
CA LEU A 48 15.47 -16.77 12.76
C LEU A 48 14.47 -17.93 12.66
N VAL A 49 13.69 -17.97 11.58
CA VAL A 49 12.75 -19.05 11.28
C VAL A 49 13.18 -19.72 10.00
N LEU A 50 13.40 -21.04 10.08
CA LEU A 50 13.81 -21.93 8.98
C LEU A 50 12.63 -22.81 8.55
N PRO A 51 12.67 -23.47 7.38
CA PRO A 51 11.56 -24.31 6.87
C PRO A 51 11.06 -25.38 7.84
N ASP A 52 11.96 -25.96 8.64
CA ASP A 52 11.62 -27.01 9.60
C ASP A 52 11.17 -26.48 10.98
N ASP A 53 11.19 -25.15 11.18
CA ASP A 53 10.77 -24.55 12.45
C ASP A 53 9.25 -24.44 12.53
N VAL A 54 8.70 -24.64 13.74
CA VAL A 54 7.29 -24.36 14.02
C VAL A 54 7.00 -22.87 13.73
N GLY A 55 5.97 -22.62 12.93
CA GLY A 55 5.54 -21.27 12.52
C GLY A 55 6.17 -20.78 11.23
N TYR A 56 6.94 -21.60 10.51
CA TYR A 56 7.50 -21.21 9.21
C TYR A 56 6.42 -20.80 8.20
N ASP A 57 5.33 -21.55 8.10
CA ASP A 57 4.24 -21.22 7.18
C ASP A 57 3.60 -19.87 7.49
N THR A 58 3.48 -19.49 8.76
CA THR A 58 3.04 -18.14 9.14
C THR A 58 4.12 -17.10 8.85
N ALA A 59 5.39 -17.42 9.12
CA ALA A 59 6.50 -16.49 8.94
C ALA A 59 6.72 -16.10 7.48
N ARG A 60 6.52 -17.00 6.51
CA ARG A 60 6.71 -16.72 5.08
C ARG A 60 5.58 -15.93 4.42
N GLN A 61 4.42 -15.81 5.07
CA GLN A 61 3.23 -15.19 4.51
C GLN A 61 3.33 -13.67 4.34
N LEU A 62 2.79 -13.18 3.23
CA LEU A 62 2.48 -11.77 2.99
C LEU A 62 0.98 -11.49 3.18
N GLN A 63 0.56 -10.23 3.05
CA GLN A 63 -0.87 -9.86 3.04
C GLN A 63 -1.60 -10.56 1.89
N LEU A 64 -1.02 -10.56 0.69
CA LEU A 64 -1.56 -11.27 -0.47
C LEU A 64 -1.09 -12.72 -0.47
N ALA A 65 -2.01 -13.66 -0.34
CA ALA A 65 -1.73 -15.08 -0.25
C ALA A 65 -1.22 -15.69 -1.57
N GLN A 66 -1.40 -15.01 -2.69
CA GLN A 66 -0.84 -15.40 -4.00
C GLN A 66 0.68 -15.57 -4.00
N PHE A 67 1.39 -14.98 -3.04
CA PHE A 67 2.84 -15.10 -2.91
C PHE A 67 3.29 -16.26 -2.02
N ASP A 68 2.37 -17.09 -1.52
CA ASP A 68 2.69 -18.25 -0.69
C ASP A 68 3.45 -19.36 -1.44
N ALA A 69 3.47 -19.31 -2.78
CA ALA A 69 4.33 -20.17 -3.60
C ALA A 69 5.83 -19.87 -3.44
N VAL A 70 6.21 -18.71 -2.88
CA VAL A 70 7.60 -18.39 -2.58
C VAL A 70 7.96 -18.97 -1.21
N HIS A 71 9.00 -19.81 -1.21
CA HIS A 71 9.51 -20.48 0.00
C HIS A 71 10.90 -19.92 0.37
N PRO A 72 10.99 -18.93 1.27
CA PRO A 72 12.27 -18.43 1.77
C PRO A 72 13.10 -19.52 2.44
N GLN A 73 14.42 -19.54 2.21
CA GLN A 73 15.31 -20.40 2.99
C GLN A 73 15.31 -20.01 4.48
N ALA A 74 15.09 -18.74 4.78
CA ALA A 74 14.94 -18.25 6.14
C ALA A 74 14.17 -16.92 6.20
N VAL A 75 13.52 -16.69 7.34
CA VAL A 75 12.92 -15.40 7.72
C VAL A 75 13.60 -14.93 9.01
N ALA A 76 14.31 -13.80 8.95
CA ALA A 76 15.00 -13.20 10.10
C ALA A 76 14.15 -12.01 10.63
N TYR A 77 13.48 -12.21 11.75
CA TYR A 77 12.80 -11.13 12.49
C TYR A 77 13.83 -10.35 13.30
N CYS A 78 14.25 -9.20 12.80
CA CYS A 78 15.24 -8.34 13.42
C CYS A 78 14.63 -7.55 14.59
N ALA A 79 15.30 -7.58 15.76
CA ALA A 79 14.92 -6.83 16.95
C ALA A 79 15.74 -5.54 17.10
N THR A 80 16.87 -5.42 16.39
CA THR A 80 17.81 -4.30 16.46
C THR A 80 18.40 -3.94 15.11
N ASP A 81 18.98 -2.74 14.98
CA ASP A 81 19.76 -2.33 13.80
C ASP A 81 20.97 -3.27 13.57
N ALA A 82 21.55 -3.78 14.66
CA ALA A 82 22.67 -4.73 14.60
C ALA A 82 22.25 -6.07 13.98
N ASP A 83 21.02 -6.55 14.25
CA ASP A 83 20.47 -7.73 13.59
C ASP A 83 20.34 -7.50 12.09
N VAL A 84 19.79 -6.34 11.69
CA VAL A 84 19.65 -5.98 10.27
C VAL A 84 21.01 -5.97 9.58
N ALA A 85 22.02 -5.32 10.17
CA ALA A 85 23.38 -5.29 9.65
C ALA A 85 24.02 -6.70 9.58
N THR A 86 23.73 -7.55 10.56
CA THR A 86 24.19 -8.95 10.59
C THR A 86 23.56 -9.76 9.46
N CYS A 87 22.25 -9.61 9.22
CA CYS A 87 21.54 -10.27 8.12
C CYS A 87 22.06 -9.82 6.74
N ILE A 88 22.33 -8.52 6.56
CA ILE A 88 22.87 -7.98 5.31
C ILE A 88 24.24 -8.62 5.01
N ARG A 89 25.18 -8.58 5.97
CA ARG A 89 26.52 -9.18 5.80
C ARG A 89 26.41 -10.69 5.55
N PHE A 90 25.62 -11.39 6.35
CA PHE A 90 25.42 -12.83 6.18
C PHE A 90 24.88 -13.17 4.78
N ALA A 91 23.93 -12.40 4.27
CA ALA A 91 23.40 -12.63 2.93
C ALA A 91 24.45 -12.37 1.85
N GLN A 92 25.28 -11.35 2.00
CA GLN A 92 26.40 -11.06 1.09
C GLN A 92 27.45 -12.18 1.10
N ASP A 93 27.88 -12.59 2.29
CA ASP A 93 28.90 -13.64 2.46
C ASP A 93 28.45 -15.00 1.88
N ASN A 94 27.14 -15.25 1.83
CA ASN A 94 26.58 -16.52 1.33
C ASN A 94 25.86 -16.38 -0.02
N GLY A 95 25.95 -15.24 -0.71
CA GLY A 95 25.35 -15.02 -2.03
C GLY A 95 23.84 -15.18 -2.08
N LEU A 96 23.13 -14.88 -0.96
CA LEU A 96 21.69 -15.10 -0.86
C LEU A 96 20.88 -13.98 -1.55
N ALA A 97 19.86 -14.37 -2.28
CA ALA A 97 18.80 -13.43 -2.66
C ALA A 97 18.10 -12.92 -1.40
N THR A 98 17.80 -11.63 -1.33
CA THR A 98 17.18 -11.02 -0.16
C THR A 98 15.92 -10.24 -0.50
N ALA A 99 15.00 -10.17 0.46
CA ALA A 99 13.91 -9.20 0.46
C ALA A 99 13.85 -8.51 1.82
N VAL A 100 13.47 -7.23 1.82
CA VAL A 100 13.18 -6.47 3.02
C VAL A 100 11.68 -6.48 3.27
N ARG A 101 11.27 -6.83 4.49
CA ARG A 101 9.85 -6.86 4.85
C ARG A 101 9.59 -6.05 6.12
N SER A 102 8.54 -5.23 6.07
CA SER A 102 7.95 -4.51 7.19
C SER A 102 6.54 -5.07 7.45
N GLY A 103 5.48 -4.48 6.90
CA GLY A 103 4.09 -5.00 7.02
C GLY A 103 3.72 -6.11 6.04
N GLY A 104 4.53 -6.38 5.02
CA GLY A 104 4.24 -7.42 4.02
C GLY A 104 3.11 -7.09 3.05
N HIS A 105 2.83 -5.82 2.78
CA HIS A 105 1.76 -5.31 1.90
C HIS A 105 2.20 -5.03 0.46
N SER A 106 3.38 -5.49 0.02
CA SER A 106 3.81 -5.28 -1.37
C SER A 106 2.84 -5.93 -2.35
N ALA A 107 2.21 -5.12 -3.21
CA ALA A 107 1.29 -5.59 -4.24
C ALA A 107 2.00 -6.46 -5.30
N ALA A 108 3.31 -6.24 -5.50
CA ALA A 108 4.15 -6.99 -6.42
C ALA A 108 4.93 -8.15 -5.76
N GLY A 109 4.72 -8.42 -4.46
CA GLY A 109 5.39 -9.50 -3.74
C GLY A 109 6.86 -9.23 -3.40
N TYR A 110 7.38 -8.02 -3.57
CA TYR A 110 8.81 -7.71 -3.36
C TYR A 110 9.24 -7.74 -1.89
N SER A 111 8.33 -8.07 -0.97
CA SER A 111 8.63 -8.30 0.46
C SER A 111 8.93 -9.76 0.80
N THR A 112 9.09 -10.62 -0.20
CA THR A 112 9.54 -12.01 -0.03
C THR A 112 10.60 -12.37 -1.07
N SER A 113 11.38 -13.43 -0.81
CA SER A 113 12.49 -13.88 -1.62
C SER A 113 12.70 -15.38 -1.39
N PRO A 114 13.16 -16.16 -2.36
CA PRO A 114 13.53 -17.56 -2.15
C PRO A 114 14.78 -17.75 -1.25
N GLY A 115 15.52 -16.68 -0.93
CA GLY A 115 16.68 -16.72 -0.04
C GLY A 115 16.35 -16.28 1.38
N LEU A 116 16.84 -15.11 1.80
CA LEU A 116 16.64 -14.57 3.14
C LEU A 116 15.64 -13.40 3.12
N VAL A 117 14.59 -13.48 3.93
CA VAL A 117 13.72 -12.34 4.23
C VAL A 117 14.25 -11.64 5.49
N ILE A 118 14.67 -10.37 5.35
CA ILE A 118 15.08 -9.50 6.45
C ILE A 118 13.85 -8.73 6.91
N ASP A 119 13.24 -9.19 7.99
CA ASP A 119 11.96 -8.68 8.50
C ASP A 119 12.18 -7.70 9.67
N VAL A 120 11.69 -6.47 9.49
CA VAL A 120 11.78 -5.40 10.49
C VAL A 120 10.45 -5.15 11.21
N SER A 121 9.47 -6.06 11.11
CA SER A 121 8.16 -5.91 11.76
C SER A 121 8.26 -5.82 13.30
N ARG A 122 9.32 -6.35 13.88
CA ARG A 122 9.59 -6.26 15.35
C ARG A 122 10.22 -4.94 15.78
N LEU A 123 10.65 -4.10 14.83
CA LEU A 123 11.06 -2.73 15.09
C LEU A 123 9.81 -1.82 15.04
N ASN A 124 8.86 -2.02 15.95
CA ASN A 124 7.53 -1.44 15.90
C ASN A 124 7.21 -0.44 17.03
N ARG A 125 8.20 0.03 17.75
CA ARG A 125 7.99 0.98 18.86
C ARG A 125 7.50 2.32 18.36
N VAL A 126 6.44 2.85 19.00
CA VAL A 126 5.93 4.20 18.81
C VAL A 126 6.19 5.02 20.07
N ARG A 127 6.76 6.21 19.92
CA ARG A 127 7.08 7.10 21.06
C ARG A 127 6.87 8.56 20.70
N VAL A 128 6.27 9.32 21.58
CA VAL A 128 6.20 10.78 21.48
C VAL A 128 7.52 11.37 22.00
N GLY A 129 8.14 12.24 21.20
CA GLY A 129 9.41 12.89 21.51
C GLY A 129 9.33 14.41 21.33
N GLY A 130 8.80 15.12 22.31
CA GLY A 130 8.61 16.58 22.22
C GLY A 130 7.65 16.97 21.09
N SER A 131 8.15 17.62 20.04
CA SER A 131 7.34 18.06 18.88
C SER A 131 7.25 17.02 17.76
N THR A 132 7.86 15.85 17.92
CA THR A 132 7.90 14.79 16.91
C THR A 132 7.44 13.45 17.50
N VAL A 133 7.18 12.50 16.62
CA VAL A 133 6.89 11.10 16.96
C VAL A 133 7.96 10.22 16.35
N HIS A 134 8.48 9.30 17.15
CA HIS A 134 9.40 8.25 16.71
C HIS A 134 8.61 6.97 16.44
N LEU A 135 8.75 6.45 15.22
CA LEU A 135 8.08 5.25 14.73
C LEU A 135 9.15 4.22 14.32
N GLY A 136 9.07 3.02 14.85
CA GLY A 136 9.78 1.90 14.24
C GLY A 136 9.23 1.61 12.85
N ALA A 137 10.07 1.14 11.94
CA ALA A 137 9.64 0.84 10.58
C ALA A 137 8.57 -0.27 10.52
N GLY A 138 8.53 -1.15 11.52
CA GLY A 138 7.53 -2.20 11.68
C GLY A 138 6.20 -1.76 12.28
N SER A 139 6.06 -0.50 12.76
CA SER A 139 4.79 -0.02 13.33
C SER A 139 3.69 -0.07 12.30
N GLN A 140 2.60 -0.74 12.59
CA GLN A 140 1.42 -0.80 11.74
C GLN A 140 0.51 0.42 11.99
N GLY A 141 -0.41 0.69 11.07
CA GLY A 141 -1.32 1.83 11.18
C GLY A 141 -2.13 1.83 12.47
N VAL A 142 -2.67 0.67 12.84
CA VAL A 142 -3.46 0.50 14.06
C VAL A 142 -2.62 0.68 15.34
N ASP A 143 -1.38 0.21 15.36
CA ASP A 143 -0.48 0.38 16.51
C ASP A 143 -0.13 1.86 16.74
N ALA A 144 0.15 2.58 15.64
CA ALA A 144 0.46 4.00 15.70
C ALA A 144 -0.77 4.81 16.14
N LEU A 145 -1.97 4.43 15.67
CA LEU A 145 -3.24 5.05 16.07
C LEU A 145 -3.47 4.93 17.57
N ASP A 146 -3.32 3.73 18.13
CA ASP A 146 -3.54 3.45 19.55
C ASP A 146 -2.51 4.16 20.44
N ALA A 147 -1.22 3.98 20.11
CA ALA A 147 -0.13 4.56 20.91
C ALA A 147 -0.15 6.10 20.98
N LEU A 148 -0.74 6.77 19.99
CA LEU A 148 -0.79 8.23 19.90
C LEU A 148 -2.11 8.83 20.40
N ALA A 149 -3.17 8.02 20.53
CA ALA A 149 -4.49 8.44 20.99
C ALA A 149 -4.47 9.19 22.34
N PRO A 150 -3.72 8.73 23.38
CA PRO A 150 -3.68 9.42 24.66
C PRO A 150 -3.11 10.84 24.60
N TYR A 151 -2.36 11.17 23.54
CA TYR A 151 -1.74 12.48 23.35
C TYR A 151 -2.57 13.40 22.44
N GLY A 152 -3.69 12.93 21.91
CA GLY A 152 -4.53 13.68 20.96
C GLY A 152 -3.79 14.08 19.67
N ILE A 153 -2.81 13.27 19.25
CA ILE A 153 -2.03 13.46 18.03
C ILE A 153 -2.06 12.19 17.19
N GLN A 154 -1.75 12.30 15.91
CA GLN A 154 -1.74 11.18 14.95
C GLN A 154 -0.57 11.31 13.99
N VAL A 155 -0.20 10.19 13.36
CA VAL A 155 0.51 10.21 12.08
C VAL A 155 -0.54 10.31 10.95
N ALA A 156 -0.17 10.91 9.83
CA ALA A 156 -1.04 10.98 8.66
C ALA A 156 -1.10 9.60 7.97
N GLY A 157 -1.61 8.59 8.68
CA GLY A 157 -1.65 7.19 8.26
C GLY A 157 -2.62 6.90 7.12
N GLY A 158 -2.46 5.71 6.51
CA GLY A 158 -3.36 5.19 5.47
C GLY A 158 -4.67 4.60 6.03
N THR A 159 -5.45 3.97 5.16
CA THR A 159 -6.77 3.39 5.48
C THR A 159 -6.75 1.90 5.76
N CYS A 160 -5.58 1.25 5.76
CA CYS A 160 -5.41 -0.17 6.11
C CYS A 160 -4.68 -0.30 7.44
N PRO A 161 -5.23 -1.04 8.43
CA PRO A 161 -4.67 -1.11 9.80
C PRO A 161 -3.29 -1.75 9.86
N THR A 162 -3.04 -2.77 9.02
CA THR A 162 -1.86 -3.64 9.06
C THR A 162 -0.74 -3.21 8.12
N VAL A 163 -0.93 -2.13 7.36
CA VAL A 163 0.15 -1.51 6.59
C VAL A 163 1.14 -0.85 7.56
N ALA A 164 2.42 -1.27 7.48
CA ALA A 164 3.45 -0.73 8.34
C ALA A 164 4.15 0.48 7.72
N MET A 165 4.66 1.35 8.59
CA MET A 165 5.28 2.63 8.23
C MET A 165 6.48 2.49 7.32
N GLY A 166 7.19 1.34 7.35
CA GLY A 166 8.42 1.11 6.62
C GLY A 166 8.27 1.29 5.10
N GLY A 167 7.33 0.57 4.48
CA GLY A 167 7.06 0.72 3.05
C GLY A 167 6.21 1.96 2.74
N TRP A 168 5.20 2.20 3.57
CA TRP A 168 4.20 3.24 3.34
C TRP A 168 4.81 4.64 3.22
N ILE A 169 5.69 5.04 4.16
CA ILE A 169 6.35 6.35 4.13
C ILE A 169 7.28 6.48 2.90
N GLN A 170 8.08 5.44 2.61
CA GLN A 170 9.10 5.54 1.58
C GLN A 170 8.54 5.71 0.17
N GLY A 171 7.34 5.22 -0.11
CA GLY A 171 6.69 5.42 -1.41
C GLY A 171 5.78 6.66 -1.47
N GLY A 172 5.70 7.44 -0.40
CA GLY A 172 4.85 8.64 -0.32
C GLY A 172 3.93 8.60 0.89
N GLY A 173 3.01 7.65 0.95
CA GLY A 173 2.07 7.47 2.08
C GLY A 173 0.82 8.31 1.94
N LEU A 174 -0.20 7.77 1.26
CA LEU A 174 -1.52 8.37 1.08
C LEU A 174 -2.47 7.94 2.21
N GLY A 175 -3.30 8.86 2.68
CA GLY A 175 -4.38 8.63 3.65
C GLY A 175 -5.31 9.83 3.75
N TYR A 176 -6.33 9.74 4.63
CA TYR A 176 -7.34 10.81 4.77
C TYR A 176 -6.77 12.16 5.20
N ALA A 177 -5.62 12.17 5.87
CA ALA A 177 -4.95 13.41 6.25
C ALA A 177 -4.13 14.07 5.12
N SER A 178 -3.92 13.38 3.99
CA SER A 178 -2.92 13.81 3.01
C SER A 178 -3.26 15.11 2.29
N ARG A 179 -4.53 15.38 2.00
CA ARG A 179 -4.94 16.65 1.39
C ARG A 179 -4.73 17.84 2.33
N SER A 180 -4.87 17.62 3.65
CA SER A 180 -4.66 18.65 4.68
C SER A 180 -3.17 18.90 4.99
N TYR A 181 -2.37 17.84 5.04
CA TYR A 181 -1.03 17.89 5.64
C TYR A 181 0.11 17.48 4.70
N GLY A 182 -0.20 16.96 3.51
CA GLY A 182 0.75 16.38 2.57
C GLY A 182 0.82 14.85 2.68
N MET A 183 1.65 14.24 1.86
CA MET A 183 1.92 12.81 1.94
C MET A 183 2.61 12.47 3.27
N GLY A 184 2.48 11.25 3.76
CA GLY A 184 3.18 10.82 4.98
C GLY A 184 4.67 11.10 4.96
N SER A 185 5.31 10.98 3.79
CA SER A 185 6.72 11.31 3.57
C SER A 185 7.04 12.82 3.67
N ASP A 186 6.07 13.72 3.48
CA ASP A 186 6.26 15.16 3.63
C ASP A 186 6.38 15.56 5.11
N LEU A 187 5.86 14.73 6.00
CA LEU A 187 5.95 14.92 7.44
C LEU A 187 7.22 14.31 8.05
N LEU A 188 8.05 13.62 7.26
CA LEU A 188 9.29 13.02 7.72
C LEU A 188 10.29 14.11 8.13
N VAL A 189 10.89 13.95 9.33
CA VAL A 189 11.94 14.79 9.89
C VAL A 189 13.30 14.11 9.74
N SER A 190 13.36 12.82 10.05
CA SER A 190 14.55 12.01 9.86
C SER A 190 14.22 10.51 9.77
N ALA A 191 15.15 9.75 9.22
CA ALA A 191 15.10 8.28 9.20
C ALA A 191 16.42 7.69 9.67
N ARG A 192 16.38 6.55 10.33
CA ARG A 192 17.53 5.72 10.65
C ARG A 192 17.58 4.54 9.67
N VAL A 193 18.72 4.39 9.01
CA VAL A 193 18.88 3.47 7.88
C VAL A 193 20.10 2.61 8.07
N VAL A 194 19.97 1.30 7.90
CA VAL A 194 21.09 0.37 7.77
C VAL A 194 21.41 0.20 6.30
N LEU A 195 22.63 0.57 5.91
CA LEU A 195 23.13 0.54 4.54
C LEU A 195 23.61 -0.85 4.12
N ALA A 196 23.88 -1.04 2.84
CA ALA A 196 24.37 -2.30 2.27
C ALA A 196 25.72 -2.74 2.87
N ASP A 197 26.55 -1.81 3.34
CA ASP A 197 27.83 -2.10 4.04
C ASP A 197 27.65 -2.41 5.54
N GLY A 198 26.42 -2.43 6.03
CA GLY A 198 26.06 -2.69 7.43
C GLY A 198 26.22 -1.49 8.37
N ARG A 199 26.62 -0.30 7.88
CA ARG A 199 26.64 0.92 8.70
C ARG A 199 25.22 1.44 8.92
N THR A 200 24.96 1.91 10.13
CA THR A 200 23.71 2.64 10.44
C THR A 200 23.95 4.13 10.32
N VAL A 201 23.12 4.80 9.50
CA VAL A 201 23.18 6.26 9.30
C VAL A 201 21.85 6.91 9.63
N ARG A 202 21.90 8.20 10.01
CA ARG A 202 20.72 9.06 10.08
C ARG A 202 20.63 9.89 8.79
N ALA A 203 19.46 9.87 8.15
CA ALA A 203 19.12 10.71 7.02
C ALA A 203 18.14 11.81 7.47
N SER A 204 18.45 13.07 7.19
CA SER A 204 17.62 14.24 7.51
C SER A 204 17.94 15.38 6.55
N ALA A 205 17.26 16.52 6.65
CA ALA A 205 17.53 17.68 5.81
C ALA A 205 19.00 18.18 5.89
N THR A 206 19.72 17.87 7.00
CA THR A 206 21.10 18.35 7.24
C THR A 206 22.14 17.23 7.29
N ARG A 207 21.73 15.96 7.25
CA ARG A 207 22.63 14.79 7.28
C ARG A 207 22.17 13.75 6.27
N ASN A 208 23.08 13.36 5.34
CA ASN A 208 22.73 12.47 4.22
C ASN A 208 21.45 12.96 3.51
N ALA A 209 21.46 14.25 3.13
CA ALA A 209 20.28 14.97 2.66
C ALA A 209 19.76 14.41 1.32
N ASP A 210 20.62 13.86 0.51
CA ASP A 210 20.32 13.16 -0.74
C ASP A 210 19.59 11.83 -0.47
N LEU A 211 20.06 11.04 0.49
CA LEU A 211 19.36 9.84 0.96
C LEU A 211 17.99 10.21 1.56
N PHE A 212 17.95 11.28 2.38
CA PHE A 212 16.70 11.76 2.97
C PHE A 212 15.69 12.18 1.90
N TRP A 213 16.15 12.82 0.81
CA TRP A 213 15.31 13.15 -0.34
C TRP A 213 14.76 11.88 -1.00
N ALA A 214 15.61 10.87 -1.23
CA ALA A 214 15.24 9.61 -1.87
C ALA A 214 14.24 8.79 -1.04
N LEU A 215 14.37 8.77 0.30
CA LEU A 215 13.42 8.08 1.19
C LEU A 215 12.02 8.71 1.24
N ARG A 216 11.82 9.87 0.62
CA ARG A 216 10.54 10.56 0.55
C ARG A 216 9.89 10.41 -0.83
N GLY A 217 9.56 9.17 -1.20
CA GLY A 217 8.88 8.82 -2.45
C GLY A 217 9.66 7.91 -3.39
N GLY A 218 10.92 7.56 -3.08
CA GLY A 218 11.74 6.69 -3.92
C GLY A 218 11.44 5.19 -3.76
N GLY A 219 10.45 4.83 -2.94
CA GLY A 219 10.04 3.46 -2.71
C GLY A 219 10.87 2.71 -1.68
N GLY A 220 10.27 1.73 -1.01
CA GLY A 220 10.93 0.93 0.03
C GLY A 220 11.96 -0.05 -0.53
N GLY A 221 13.00 -0.33 0.27
CA GLY A 221 13.99 -1.37 -0.06
C GLY A 221 14.96 -1.03 -1.18
N ASN A 222 15.12 0.24 -1.56
CA ASN A 222 16.01 0.65 -2.66
C ASN A 222 17.40 1.10 -2.20
N PHE A 223 17.51 1.81 -1.08
CA PHE A 223 18.74 2.53 -0.69
C PHE A 223 19.34 2.04 0.64
N GLY A 224 18.67 1.15 1.32
CA GLY A 224 18.97 0.65 2.64
C GLY A 224 17.71 0.14 3.34
N ILE A 225 17.88 -0.43 4.52
CA ILE A 225 16.78 -0.87 5.38
C ILE A 225 16.51 0.20 6.42
N VAL A 226 15.37 0.88 6.30
CA VAL A 226 14.94 1.84 7.32
C VAL A 226 14.45 1.08 8.55
N THR A 227 14.94 1.45 9.72
CA THR A 227 14.61 0.82 11.00
C THR A 227 13.76 1.72 11.89
N ALA A 228 13.85 3.04 11.71
CA ALA A 228 13.02 4.00 12.43
C ALA A 228 12.85 5.31 11.67
N TYR A 229 11.75 5.98 11.95
CA TYR A 229 11.40 7.32 11.45
C TYR A 229 11.18 8.28 12.61
N GLU A 230 11.44 9.55 12.36
CA GLU A 230 10.99 10.67 13.16
C GLU A 230 10.08 11.53 12.27
N VAL A 231 8.83 11.72 12.68
CA VAL A 231 7.80 12.40 11.88
C VAL A 231 7.15 13.53 12.67
N ARG A 232 6.67 14.56 11.99
CA ARG A 232 5.77 15.55 12.59
C ARG A 232 4.39 14.94 12.74
N PRO A 233 3.80 14.95 13.95
CA PRO A 233 2.43 14.53 14.14
C PRO A 233 1.44 15.57 13.59
N VAL A 234 0.21 15.14 13.37
CA VAL A 234 -0.93 15.99 13.04
C VAL A 234 -1.95 15.96 14.18
N ARG A 235 -2.86 16.95 14.24
CA ARG A 235 -3.95 17.00 15.21
C ARG A 235 -5.28 17.04 14.46
N ILE A 236 -6.04 15.99 14.63
CA ILE A 236 -7.39 15.84 14.07
C ILE A 236 -8.26 15.30 15.22
N PRO A 237 -8.97 16.17 15.97
CA PRO A 237 -9.70 15.72 17.14
C PRO A 237 -10.92 14.87 16.77
N VAL A 238 -11.61 15.22 15.69
CA VAL A 238 -12.80 14.52 15.20
C VAL A 238 -12.68 14.25 13.71
N LEU A 239 -13.30 13.17 13.27
CA LEU A 239 -13.44 12.82 11.86
C LEU A 239 -14.92 12.49 11.60
N THR A 240 -15.57 13.26 10.75
CA THR A 240 -16.91 12.94 10.28
C THR A 240 -16.81 11.98 9.12
N LEU A 241 -17.08 10.70 9.38
CA LEU A 241 -17.19 9.68 8.35
C LEU A 241 -18.49 9.82 7.58
N PHE A 242 -18.47 9.58 6.28
CA PHE A 242 -19.66 9.58 5.44
C PHE A 242 -19.63 8.45 4.41
N ASN A 243 -20.84 8.08 3.98
CA ASN A 243 -21.03 7.12 2.90
C ASN A 243 -22.27 7.54 2.09
N LEU A 244 -22.14 7.61 0.77
CA LEU A 244 -23.23 7.83 -0.17
C LEU A 244 -23.22 6.69 -1.19
N ASN A 245 -24.40 6.21 -1.57
CA ASN A 245 -24.55 5.24 -2.64
C ASN A 245 -25.35 5.85 -3.79
N PHE A 246 -24.98 5.49 -5.02
CA PHE A 246 -25.65 5.95 -6.23
C PHE A 246 -25.99 4.74 -7.11
N ARG A 247 -26.89 4.92 -8.08
CA ARG A 247 -27.15 3.90 -9.11
C ARG A 247 -26.02 3.91 -10.14
N PHE A 248 -25.73 2.78 -10.70
CA PHE A 248 -24.71 2.69 -11.75
C PHE A 248 -25.10 3.43 -13.02
N THR A 249 -26.39 3.52 -13.31
CA THR A 249 -26.94 4.35 -14.43
C THR A 249 -26.51 5.81 -14.33
N ASP A 250 -26.26 6.32 -13.14
CA ASP A 250 -25.89 7.72 -12.87
C ASP A 250 -24.35 7.90 -12.80
N ALA A 251 -23.57 6.82 -12.97
CA ALA A 251 -22.13 6.76 -12.67
C ALA A 251 -21.31 7.85 -13.40
N VAL A 252 -21.58 8.12 -14.68
CA VAL A 252 -20.87 9.19 -15.42
C VAL A 252 -21.15 10.56 -14.78
N GLN A 253 -22.42 10.85 -14.49
CA GLN A 253 -22.81 12.11 -13.83
C GLN A 253 -22.17 12.24 -12.44
N VAL A 254 -22.16 11.15 -11.69
CA VAL A 254 -21.52 11.11 -10.35
C VAL A 254 -20.03 11.39 -10.45
N ILE A 255 -19.30 10.78 -11.39
CA ILE A 255 -17.87 11.04 -11.61
C ILE A 255 -17.61 12.52 -11.90
N LEU A 256 -18.36 13.09 -12.83
CA LEU A 256 -18.18 14.48 -13.26
C LEU A 256 -18.49 15.46 -12.12
N ALA A 257 -19.63 15.29 -11.44
CA ALA A 257 -20.01 16.11 -10.30
C ALA A 257 -19.00 15.97 -9.13
N TRP A 258 -18.52 14.75 -8.87
CA TRP A 258 -17.52 14.48 -7.84
C TRP A 258 -16.18 15.18 -8.11
N GLN A 259 -15.70 15.18 -9.34
CA GLN A 259 -14.45 15.86 -9.70
C GLN A 259 -14.53 17.37 -9.46
N ASP A 260 -15.61 18.00 -9.93
CA ASP A 260 -15.83 19.44 -9.76
C ASP A 260 -16.01 19.79 -8.28
N TRP A 261 -16.71 18.94 -7.53
CA TRP A 261 -16.86 19.09 -6.09
C TRP A 261 -15.52 18.99 -5.38
N MET A 262 -14.67 17.98 -5.72
CA MET A 262 -13.35 17.81 -5.12
C MET A 262 -12.39 18.95 -5.47
N ALA A 263 -12.48 19.55 -6.65
CA ALA A 263 -11.66 20.69 -7.04
C ALA A 263 -11.92 21.92 -6.17
N SER A 264 -13.15 22.10 -5.68
CA SER A 264 -13.56 23.20 -4.81
C SER A 264 -13.65 22.83 -3.31
N ALA A 265 -13.47 21.55 -2.97
CA ALA A 265 -13.61 21.06 -1.61
C ALA A 265 -12.47 21.56 -0.70
N PRO A 266 -12.76 21.84 0.58
CA PRO A 266 -11.70 22.16 1.54
C PRO A 266 -10.72 20.99 1.66
N ARG A 267 -9.48 21.30 2.03
CA ARG A 267 -8.42 20.28 2.15
C ARG A 267 -8.65 19.26 3.25
N GLU A 268 -9.54 19.57 4.20
CA GLU A 268 -10.01 18.73 5.29
C GLU A 268 -10.89 17.56 4.81
N LEU A 269 -11.40 17.63 3.58
CA LEU A 269 -12.20 16.57 2.97
C LEU A 269 -11.31 15.58 2.23
N ALA A 270 -11.44 14.30 2.58
CA ALA A 270 -10.84 13.19 1.85
C ALA A 270 -11.90 12.11 1.58
N CYS A 271 -11.85 11.48 0.43
CA CYS A 271 -12.83 10.46 0.05
C CYS A 271 -12.28 9.51 -1.02
N GLU A 272 -13.04 8.48 -1.30
CA GLU A 272 -12.82 7.51 -2.38
C GLU A 272 -14.15 7.30 -3.08
N LEU A 273 -14.19 7.48 -4.41
CA LEU A 273 -15.35 7.09 -5.23
C LEU A 273 -15.06 5.70 -5.81
N MET A 274 -15.87 4.72 -5.44
CA MET A 274 -15.63 3.31 -5.75
C MET A 274 -16.75 2.72 -6.58
N PHE A 275 -16.37 1.88 -7.54
CA PHE A 275 -17.25 1.01 -8.32
C PHE A 275 -16.88 -0.43 -7.99
N LEU A 276 -17.87 -1.20 -7.51
CA LEU A 276 -17.68 -2.56 -7.02
C LEU A 276 -18.61 -3.50 -7.76
N HIS A 277 -18.10 -4.62 -8.27
CA HIS A 277 -18.91 -5.61 -8.98
C HIS A 277 -18.40 -7.03 -8.76
N SER A 278 -19.30 -7.93 -8.34
CA SER A 278 -19.05 -9.36 -8.37
C SER A 278 -19.62 -9.95 -9.66
N THR A 279 -18.79 -10.62 -10.43
CA THR A 279 -19.25 -11.26 -11.68
C THR A 279 -20.09 -12.53 -11.42
N ASP A 280 -20.10 -13.04 -10.18
CA ASP A 280 -20.94 -14.14 -9.72
C ASP A 280 -22.30 -13.66 -9.18
N ALA A 281 -22.55 -12.35 -9.20
CA ALA A 281 -23.85 -11.79 -8.84
C ALA A 281 -24.93 -12.25 -9.84
N PRO A 282 -26.20 -12.37 -9.42
CA PRO A 282 -27.28 -12.70 -10.32
C PRO A 282 -27.31 -11.82 -11.59
N ALA A 283 -27.70 -12.41 -12.72
CA ALA A 283 -27.81 -11.67 -13.98
C ALA A 283 -28.67 -10.40 -13.81
N GLY A 284 -28.20 -9.28 -14.32
CA GLY A 284 -28.87 -7.99 -14.18
C GLY A 284 -28.52 -7.21 -12.90
N THR A 285 -27.66 -7.76 -12.01
CA THR A 285 -27.16 -7.00 -10.87
C THR A 285 -26.21 -5.90 -11.35
N GLU A 286 -26.58 -4.66 -11.07
CA GLU A 286 -25.72 -3.50 -11.38
C GLU A 286 -24.52 -3.40 -10.42
N PRO A 287 -23.38 -2.86 -10.88
CA PRO A 287 -22.29 -2.50 -9.98
C PRO A 287 -22.72 -1.50 -8.90
N HIS A 288 -22.14 -1.62 -7.71
CA HIS A 288 -22.33 -0.66 -6.64
C HIS A 288 -21.46 0.58 -6.88
N VAL A 289 -22.06 1.77 -6.74
CA VAL A 289 -21.35 3.06 -6.79
C VAL A 289 -21.37 3.64 -5.38
N VAL A 290 -20.20 3.73 -4.77
CA VAL A 290 -20.04 4.11 -3.37
C VAL A 290 -19.05 5.25 -3.25
N LEU A 291 -19.47 6.37 -2.68
CA LEU A 291 -18.61 7.44 -2.22
C LEU A 291 -18.46 7.32 -0.71
N THR A 292 -17.25 7.06 -0.23
CA THR A 292 -16.94 7.01 1.20
C THR A 292 -15.81 7.95 1.52
N GLY A 293 -15.77 8.46 2.75
CA GLY A 293 -14.69 9.35 3.15
C GLY A 293 -14.80 9.87 4.57
N GLY A 294 -13.93 10.86 4.84
CA GLY A 294 -13.87 11.54 6.11
C GLY A 294 -13.63 13.03 5.93
N TYR A 295 -14.27 13.81 6.79
CA TYR A 295 -14.06 15.24 6.91
C TYR A 295 -13.48 15.57 8.29
N HIS A 296 -12.38 16.33 8.33
CA HIS A 296 -11.72 16.75 9.57
C HIS A 296 -12.47 17.94 10.18
N GLY A 297 -13.66 17.71 10.72
CA GLY A 297 -14.50 18.75 11.29
C GLY A 297 -15.90 18.26 11.64
N ALA A 298 -16.76 19.20 11.98
CA ALA A 298 -18.11 18.94 12.44
C ALA A 298 -18.99 18.29 11.34
N ARG A 299 -19.91 17.45 11.79
CA ARG A 299 -20.88 16.78 10.92
C ARG A 299 -21.71 17.76 10.09
N SER A 300 -22.15 18.87 10.67
CA SER A 300 -22.94 19.88 9.96
C SER A 300 -22.22 20.48 8.77
N ASP A 301 -20.90 20.66 8.88
CA ASP A 301 -20.06 21.16 7.77
C ASP A 301 -19.91 20.12 6.69
N CYS A 302 -19.65 18.87 7.08
CA CYS A 302 -19.61 17.73 6.19
C CYS A 302 -20.94 17.58 5.42
N ASP A 303 -22.08 17.63 6.13
CA ASP A 303 -23.39 17.49 5.51
C ASP A 303 -23.65 18.58 4.46
N ARG A 304 -23.23 19.84 4.71
CA ARG A 304 -23.31 20.92 3.70
C ARG A 304 -22.44 20.65 2.46
N LEU A 305 -21.27 20.04 2.64
CA LEU A 305 -20.42 19.61 1.52
C LEU A 305 -21.12 18.53 0.68
N LEU A 306 -21.69 17.53 1.34
CA LEU A 306 -22.44 16.45 0.69
C LEU A 306 -23.70 16.93 -0.02
N ASP A 307 -24.43 17.94 0.55
CA ASP A 307 -25.59 18.57 -0.09
C ASP A 307 -25.19 19.24 -1.41
N ARG A 308 -24.03 19.92 -1.45
CA ARG A 308 -23.53 20.52 -2.70
C ARG A 308 -23.23 19.45 -3.75
N LEU A 309 -22.63 18.31 -3.36
CA LEU A 309 -22.38 17.20 -4.28
C LEU A 309 -23.71 16.64 -4.83
N THR A 310 -24.67 16.31 -3.96
CA THR A 310 -25.93 15.72 -4.39
C THR A 310 -26.76 16.68 -5.25
N THR A 311 -26.67 17.99 -5.01
CA THR A 311 -27.25 19.02 -5.87
C THR A 311 -26.59 19.02 -7.26
N ALA A 312 -25.26 18.90 -7.34
CA ALA A 312 -24.52 18.82 -8.60
C ALA A 312 -24.81 17.52 -9.37
N VAL A 313 -25.02 16.41 -8.67
CA VAL A 313 -25.47 15.14 -9.25
C VAL A 313 -26.94 15.21 -9.72
N GLY A 314 -27.74 16.09 -9.12
CA GLY A 314 -29.15 16.26 -9.47
C GLY A 314 -30.14 15.42 -8.64
N HIS A 315 -29.64 14.58 -7.73
CA HIS A 315 -30.47 13.77 -6.80
C HIS A 315 -29.66 13.32 -5.56
N PRO A 316 -30.34 12.95 -4.46
CA PRO A 316 -29.69 12.66 -3.16
C PRO A 316 -28.89 11.33 -3.10
N GLY A 317 -28.88 10.56 -4.20
CA GLY A 317 -28.38 9.18 -4.20
C GLY A 317 -29.43 8.19 -3.67
N THR A 318 -29.02 6.92 -3.52
CA THR A 318 -29.92 5.85 -3.02
C THR A 318 -29.83 5.68 -1.49
N SER A 319 -28.73 6.09 -0.90
CA SER A 319 -28.58 6.18 0.56
C SER A 319 -27.45 7.14 0.93
N ARG A 320 -27.56 7.72 2.12
CA ARG A 320 -26.55 8.60 2.69
C ARG A 320 -26.45 8.40 4.19
N THR A 321 -25.22 8.33 4.69
CA THR A 321 -24.92 8.39 6.13
C THR A 321 -23.79 9.36 6.40
N SER A 322 -23.83 10.05 7.55
CA SER A 322 -22.72 10.82 8.07
C SER A 322 -22.67 10.66 9.59
N ARG A 323 -21.46 10.53 10.17
CA ARG A 323 -21.27 10.34 11.59
C ARG A 323 -19.98 10.98 12.06
N GLU A 324 -20.09 11.95 12.97
CA GLU A 324 -18.95 12.53 13.66
C GLU A 324 -18.49 11.61 14.79
N LEU A 325 -17.19 11.37 14.83
CA LEU A 325 -16.55 10.47 15.82
C LEU A 325 -15.22 11.08 16.27
N PRO A 326 -14.76 10.79 17.49
CA PRO A 326 -13.36 10.96 17.85
C PRO A 326 -12.46 10.25 16.84
N TYR A 327 -11.33 10.87 16.45
CA TYR A 327 -10.49 10.39 15.36
C TYR A 327 -10.12 8.90 15.47
N THR A 328 -9.74 8.44 16.67
CA THR A 328 -9.37 7.04 16.89
C THR A 328 -10.52 6.09 16.59
N GLN A 329 -11.72 6.41 17.07
CA GLN A 329 -12.92 5.59 16.81
C GLN A 329 -13.29 5.60 15.32
N ALA A 330 -13.19 6.76 14.66
CA ALA A 330 -13.43 6.88 13.25
C ALA A 330 -12.45 5.99 12.43
N MET A 331 -11.16 6.06 12.75
CA MET A 331 -10.17 5.26 12.04
C MET A 331 -10.33 3.75 12.29
N MET A 332 -10.72 3.31 13.48
CA MET A 332 -11.07 1.91 13.73
C MET A 332 -12.23 1.45 12.82
N GLN A 333 -13.24 2.31 12.58
CA GLN A 333 -14.30 2.01 11.61
C GLN A 333 -13.78 1.97 10.16
N VAL A 334 -12.91 2.91 9.78
CA VAL A 334 -12.24 2.92 8.45
C VAL A 334 -11.43 1.64 8.24
N TYR A 335 -10.78 1.15 9.28
CA TYR A 335 -10.02 -0.10 9.28
C TYR A 335 -10.92 -1.36 9.21
N GLY A 336 -12.24 -1.20 9.33
CA GLY A 336 -13.17 -2.33 9.44
C GLY A 336 -13.10 -3.03 10.81
N CYS A 337 -12.54 -2.38 11.81
CA CYS A 337 -12.28 -2.86 13.16
C CYS A 337 -13.13 -2.15 14.23
N GLY A 338 -14.24 -1.51 13.84
CA GLY A 338 -15.05 -0.68 14.76
C GLY A 338 -15.51 -1.40 16.03
N ASP A 339 -15.72 -2.71 15.95
CA ASP A 339 -16.17 -3.56 17.05
C ASP A 339 -15.05 -4.48 17.57
N GLN A 340 -13.78 -4.19 17.24
CA GLN A 340 -12.62 -5.00 17.61
C GLN A 340 -11.65 -4.21 18.49
N THR A 341 -10.89 -4.95 19.29
CA THR A 341 -9.70 -4.42 19.96
C THR A 341 -8.57 -4.19 18.96
N VAL A 342 -7.57 -3.41 19.36
CA VAL A 342 -6.34 -3.20 18.57
C VAL A 342 -5.63 -4.53 18.31
N GLY A 343 -5.55 -5.42 19.29
CA GLY A 343 -4.95 -6.75 19.14
C GLY A 343 -5.64 -7.61 18.09
N GLU A 344 -6.97 -7.58 18.05
CA GLU A 344 -7.78 -8.27 17.05
C GLU A 344 -7.69 -7.64 15.65
N CYS A 345 -7.40 -6.34 15.57
CA CYS A 345 -7.27 -5.59 14.32
C CYS A 345 -5.91 -5.78 13.64
N HIS A 346 -5.31 -6.93 13.83
CA HIS A 346 -4.11 -7.38 13.13
C HIS A 346 -4.40 -8.57 12.23
N ARG A 347 -3.51 -8.82 11.29
CA ARG A 347 -3.59 -9.97 10.39
C ARG A 347 -3.39 -11.27 11.18
N VAL A 348 -4.23 -12.28 10.93
CA VAL A 348 -4.08 -13.62 11.50
C VAL A 348 -2.64 -14.11 11.40
N GLY A 349 -2.09 -14.58 12.52
CA GLY A 349 -0.70 -15.03 12.67
C GLY A 349 0.28 -13.94 13.10
N PHE A 350 -0.13 -12.67 13.25
CA PHE A 350 0.71 -11.61 13.78
C PHE A 350 0.78 -11.65 15.32
N THR A 351 -0.37 -11.74 15.96
CA THR A 351 -0.55 -12.00 17.40
C THR A 351 -1.56 -13.13 17.60
N PRO A 352 -1.67 -13.74 18.79
CA PRO A 352 -2.67 -14.76 19.08
C PRO A 352 -4.10 -14.26 18.90
N GLU A 353 -4.38 -12.98 19.19
CA GLU A 353 -5.71 -12.36 19.14
C GLU A 353 -6.10 -11.88 17.74
N ALA A 354 -5.16 -11.83 16.82
CA ALA A 354 -5.33 -11.25 15.49
C ALA A 354 -6.41 -11.95 14.67
N GLN A 355 -7.33 -11.18 14.07
CA GLN A 355 -8.51 -11.71 13.38
C GLN A 355 -8.66 -11.30 11.92
N LEU A 356 -7.86 -10.32 11.44
CA LEU A 356 -8.01 -9.85 10.07
C LEU A 356 -7.53 -10.91 9.07
N PRO A 357 -8.35 -11.25 8.07
CA PRO A 357 -7.97 -12.20 7.05
C PRO A 357 -6.88 -11.64 6.12
N ARG A 358 -6.24 -12.53 5.39
CA ARG A 358 -5.38 -12.22 4.26
C ARG A 358 -6.23 -12.08 2.99
N ASP A 359 -5.75 -11.27 2.06
CA ASP A 359 -6.33 -11.23 0.72
C ASP A 359 -5.87 -12.46 -0.09
N SER A 360 -6.73 -12.92 -0.99
CA SER A 360 -6.43 -14.07 -1.85
C SER A 360 -5.52 -13.69 -3.02
N HIS A 361 -5.97 -13.83 -4.26
CA HIS A 361 -5.23 -13.40 -5.45
C HIS A 361 -5.79 -12.07 -5.95
N THR A 362 -4.94 -11.05 -6.05
CA THR A 362 -5.34 -9.75 -6.57
C THR A 362 -4.40 -9.29 -7.68
N THR A 363 -4.98 -8.93 -8.82
CA THR A 363 -4.31 -8.21 -9.90
C THR A 363 -4.78 -6.77 -9.90
N GLN A 364 -3.85 -5.81 -9.93
CA GLN A 364 -4.19 -4.40 -9.92
C GLN A 364 -3.30 -3.58 -10.85
N ARG A 365 -3.86 -2.49 -11.40
CA ARG A 365 -3.14 -1.47 -12.17
C ARG A 365 -3.69 -0.09 -11.81
N ASN A 366 -2.87 0.94 -11.82
CA ASN A 366 -3.29 2.28 -11.47
C ASN A 366 -2.63 3.34 -12.36
N LEU A 367 -3.30 4.49 -12.48
CA LEU A 367 -2.84 5.64 -13.26
C LEU A 367 -3.14 6.94 -12.53
N PHE A 368 -2.22 7.90 -12.63
CA PHE A 368 -2.46 9.28 -12.24
C PHE A 368 -3.03 10.11 -13.39
N PHE A 369 -3.84 11.11 -13.02
CA PHE A 369 -4.44 12.07 -13.94
C PHE A 369 -4.14 13.48 -13.43
N ALA A 370 -3.54 14.30 -14.27
CA ALA A 370 -3.25 15.71 -13.99
C ALA A 370 -4.42 16.63 -14.38
N ARG A 371 -5.47 16.08 -15.02
CA ARG A 371 -6.68 16.80 -15.42
C ARG A 371 -7.92 15.99 -15.06
N PRO A 372 -9.05 16.64 -14.79
CA PRO A 372 -10.33 15.96 -14.63
C PRO A 372 -10.72 15.15 -15.88
N TRP A 373 -11.44 14.07 -15.68
CA TRP A 373 -11.97 13.28 -16.79
C TRP A 373 -13.07 14.02 -17.53
N THR A 374 -13.05 13.91 -18.85
CA THR A 374 -14.17 14.32 -19.71
C THR A 374 -15.31 13.30 -19.60
N PRO A 375 -16.55 13.64 -20.06
CA PRO A 375 -17.63 12.66 -20.13
C PRO A 375 -17.26 11.41 -20.95
N ALA A 376 -16.42 11.57 -21.99
CA ALA A 376 -15.94 10.45 -22.79
C ALA A 376 -14.96 9.55 -22.00
N ALA A 377 -14.02 10.14 -21.27
CA ALA A 377 -13.10 9.40 -20.41
C ALA A 377 -13.83 8.66 -19.28
N ALA A 378 -14.82 9.31 -18.64
CA ALA A 378 -15.64 8.67 -17.62
C ALA A 378 -16.43 7.45 -18.17
N ARG A 379 -17.01 7.58 -19.35
CA ARG A 379 -17.64 6.43 -20.05
C ARG A 379 -16.64 5.33 -20.36
N ALA A 380 -15.49 5.66 -20.96
CA ALA A 380 -14.46 4.69 -21.30
C ALA A 380 -13.95 3.90 -20.04
N ALA A 381 -13.86 4.59 -18.90
CA ALA A 381 -13.48 3.96 -17.64
C ALA A 381 -14.52 2.93 -17.16
N LEU A 382 -15.81 3.29 -17.24
CA LEU A 382 -16.90 2.41 -16.82
C LEU A 382 -17.13 1.25 -17.81
N ASP A 383 -16.99 1.51 -19.10
CA ASP A 383 -17.05 0.48 -20.14
C ASP A 383 -15.92 -0.55 -19.95
N ALA A 384 -14.70 -0.07 -19.68
CA ALA A 384 -13.57 -0.96 -19.37
C ALA A 384 -13.78 -1.74 -18.06
N PHE A 385 -14.40 -1.12 -17.06
CA PHE A 385 -14.70 -1.77 -15.77
C PHE A 385 -15.69 -2.93 -15.92
N THR A 386 -16.73 -2.78 -16.75
CA THR A 386 -17.76 -3.79 -16.97
C THR A 386 -17.46 -4.78 -18.08
N ALA A 387 -16.43 -4.51 -18.91
CA ALA A 387 -16.09 -5.34 -20.05
C ALA A 387 -15.68 -6.76 -19.66
N ASP A 388 -15.94 -7.73 -20.55
CA ASP A 388 -15.44 -9.10 -20.51
C ASP A 388 -15.61 -9.77 -19.11
N PRO A 389 -16.84 -9.87 -18.59
CA PRO A 389 -17.08 -10.51 -17.30
C PRO A 389 -16.66 -11.98 -17.36
N ALA A 390 -15.90 -12.43 -16.36
CA ALA A 390 -15.52 -13.83 -16.20
C ALA A 390 -15.92 -14.30 -14.79
N PRO A 391 -16.39 -15.55 -14.61
CA PRO A 391 -16.82 -16.05 -13.31
C PRO A 391 -15.75 -15.92 -12.23
N GLY A 392 -16.14 -15.77 -10.98
CA GLY A 392 -15.26 -15.75 -9.82
C GLY A 392 -14.49 -14.43 -9.64
N GLN A 393 -14.83 -13.38 -10.36
CA GLN A 393 -14.14 -12.10 -10.23
C GLN A 393 -14.89 -11.12 -9.31
N PHE A 394 -14.18 -10.55 -8.35
CA PHE A 394 -14.61 -9.34 -7.67
C PHE A 394 -13.80 -8.16 -8.20
N ARG A 395 -14.48 -7.25 -8.90
CA ARG A 395 -13.89 -6.11 -9.58
C ARG A 395 -14.04 -4.83 -8.78
N PHE A 396 -13.01 -4.03 -8.81
CA PHE A 396 -12.92 -2.74 -8.16
C PHE A 396 -12.37 -1.70 -9.15
N LEU A 397 -13.03 -0.55 -9.25
CA LEU A 397 -12.48 0.68 -9.79
C LEU A 397 -12.57 1.73 -8.70
N GLY A 398 -11.43 2.25 -8.24
CA GLY A 398 -11.34 3.28 -7.22
C GLY A 398 -10.77 4.57 -7.78
N LEU A 399 -11.41 5.70 -7.47
CA LEU A 399 -10.97 7.05 -7.77
C LEU A 399 -10.56 7.74 -6.47
N PHE A 400 -9.27 8.05 -6.34
CA PHE A 400 -8.67 8.65 -5.14
C PHE A 400 -8.27 10.09 -5.46
N PRO A 401 -8.88 11.11 -4.82
CA PRO A 401 -8.58 12.50 -5.12
C PRO A 401 -7.22 12.90 -4.53
N TYR A 402 -6.49 13.69 -5.27
CA TYR A 402 -5.26 14.38 -4.87
C TYR A 402 -5.53 15.87 -4.67
N GLY A 403 -4.50 16.71 -4.71
CA GLY A 403 -4.65 18.15 -4.51
C GLY A 403 -4.40 18.59 -3.05
N GLY A 404 -4.82 19.80 -2.72
CA GLY A 404 -4.53 20.42 -1.42
C GLY A 404 -3.03 20.46 -1.14
N ARG A 405 -2.61 20.16 0.09
CA ARG A 405 -1.20 20.20 0.52
C ARG A 405 -0.28 19.28 -0.28
N ILE A 406 -0.80 18.20 -0.87
CA ILE A 406 -0.01 17.30 -1.72
C ILE A 406 0.61 18.08 -2.89
N ASN A 407 -0.19 18.91 -3.55
CA ASN A 407 0.19 19.61 -4.78
C ASN A 407 0.91 20.95 -4.52
N GLU A 408 0.98 21.40 -3.27
CA GLU A 408 1.76 22.60 -2.88
C GLU A 408 3.27 22.32 -2.78
N VAL A 409 3.67 21.04 -2.74
CA VAL A 409 5.07 20.62 -2.68
C VAL A 409 5.62 20.50 -4.10
N SER A 410 6.79 21.10 -4.35
CA SER A 410 7.44 20.98 -5.67
C SER A 410 7.71 19.51 -6.03
N PRO A 411 7.53 19.10 -7.29
CA PRO A 411 7.81 17.73 -7.76
C PRO A 411 9.24 17.25 -7.49
N THR A 412 10.20 18.18 -7.37
CA THR A 412 11.62 17.89 -7.13
C THR A 412 12.05 18.02 -5.67
N ALA A 413 11.17 18.54 -4.78
CA ALA A 413 11.51 18.75 -3.36
C ALA A 413 11.64 17.41 -2.59
N THR A 414 11.02 16.36 -3.08
CA THR A 414 11.12 14.99 -2.60
C THR A 414 11.19 14.04 -3.80
N ALA A 415 11.45 12.77 -3.59
CA ALA A 415 11.43 11.79 -4.68
C ALA A 415 10.01 11.47 -5.19
N PHE A 416 8.95 11.82 -4.42
CA PHE A 416 7.55 11.70 -4.85
C PHE A 416 7.22 12.77 -5.89
N VAL A 417 7.06 12.36 -7.14
CA VAL A 417 6.95 13.27 -8.30
C VAL A 417 5.51 13.71 -8.61
N HIS A 418 4.48 13.00 -8.13
CA HIS A 418 3.07 13.15 -8.53
C HIS A 418 2.39 14.35 -7.85
N ARG A 419 2.92 15.56 -8.07
CA ARG A 419 2.50 16.79 -7.38
C ARG A 419 1.52 17.64 -8.19
N ASP A 420 1.23 17.23 -9.42
CA ASP A 420 0.24 17.83 -10.32
C ASP A 420 -1.03 16.97 -10.47
N ALA A 421 -1.08 15.84 -9.79
CA ALA A 421 -2.20 14.92 -9.89
C ALA A 421 -3.48 15.50 -9.29
N VAL A 422 -4.60 15.38 -10.00
CA VAL A 422 -5.94 15.67 -9.46
C VAL A 422 -6.60 14.41 -8.91
N LEU A 423 -6.31 13.24 -9.50
CA LEU A 423 -6.76 11.95 -9.00
C LEU A 423 -5.79 10.81 -9.39
N ASN A 424 -5.85 9.72 -8.65
CA ASN A 424 -5.36 8.40 -9.04
C ASN A 424 -6.56 7.48 -9.27
N ALA A 425 -6.58 6.74 -10.38
CA ALA A 425 -7.57 5.72 -10.64
C ALA A 425 -6.92 4.34 -10.62
N GLY A 426 -7.50 3.42 -9.87
CA GLY A 426 -7.01 2.05 -9.73
C GLY A 426 -8.06 1.03 -10.13
N TYR A 427 -7.69 0.11 -11.01
CA TYR A 427 -8.45 -1.10 -11.33
C TYR A 427 -7.84 -2.28 -10.59
N ALA A 428 -8.68 -3.02 -9.89
CA ALA A 428 -8.28 -4.25 -9.25
C ALA A 428 -9.32 -5.35 -9.46
N VAL A 429 -8.84 -6.58 -9.57
CA VAL A 429 -9.70 -7.78 -9.62
C VAL A 429 -9.14 -8.79 -8.63
N THR A 430 -10.01 -9.26 -7.74
CA THR A 430 -9.69 -10.29 -6.76
C THR A 430 -10.38 -11.59 -7.18
N LEU A 431 -9.60 -12.68 -7.15
CA LEU A 431 -10.08 -14.04 -7.35
C LEU A 431 -10.25 -14.72 -6.00
N PRO A 432 -11.19 -15.68 -5.85
CA PRO A 432 -11.60 -16.22 -4.54
C PRO A 432 -10.53 -17.09 -3.87
N THR A 433 -9.55 -17.60 -4.64
CA THR A 433 -8.51 -18.49 -4.12
C THR A 433 -7.12 -17.86 -4.25
N PRO A 434 -6.18 -18.18 -3.36
CA PRO A 434 -4.79 -17.71 -3.45
C PRO A 434 -4.07 -18.22 -4.70
N ASP A 435 -4.38 -19.41 -5.14
CA ASP A 435 -3.81 -20.06 -6.34
C ASP A 435 -4.94 -20.43 -7.33
N PRO A 436 -5.46 -19.45 -8.08
CA PRO A 436 -6.47 -19.69 -9.10
C PRO A 436 -5.89 -20.46 -10.28
N ALA A 437 -6.76 -21.11 -11.06
CA ALA A 437 -6.33 -21.75 -12.32
C ALA A 437 -5.61 -20.74 -13.23
N PRO A 438 -4.59 -21.16 -14.01
CA PRO A 438 -3.86 -20.27 -14.89
C PRO A 438 -4.75 -19.43 -15.80
N GLY A 439 -5.78 -20.02 -16.41
CA GLY A 439 -6.73 -19.29 -17.25
C GLY A 439 -7.55 -18.23 -16.52
N ASP A 440 -7.78 -18.36 -15.21
CA ASP A 440 -8.48 -17.33 -14.42
C ASP A 440 -7.55 -16.17 -14.14
N ARG A 441 -6.28 -16.45 -13.82
CA ARG A 441 -5.23 -15.42 -13.67
C ARG A 441 -5.03 -14.64 -14.96
N ASP A 442 -4.95 -15.35 -16.09
CA ASP A 442 -4.77 -14.73 -17.41
C ASP A 442 -5.95 -13.80 -17.77
N ARG A 443 -7.18 -14.24 -17.49
CA ARG A 443 -8.39 -13.41 -17.71
C ARG A 443 -8.40 -12.19 -16.80
N ALA A 444 -8.03 -12.35 -15.53
CA ALA A 444 -7.93 -11.24 -14.58
C ALA A 444 -6.87 -10.21 -15.03
N GLN A 445 -5.69 -10.68 -15.45
CA GLN A 445 -4.63 -9.82 -15.95
C GLN A 445 -5.01 -9.15 -17.29
N ALA A 446 -5.66 -9.88 -18.19
CA ALA A 446 -6.12 -9.33 -19.46
C ALA A 446 -7.16 -8.20 -19.25
N TRP A 447 -8.12 -8.39 -18.33
CA TRP A 447 -9.08 -7.35 -17.97
C TRP A 447 -8.37 -6.11 -17.40
N ALA A 448 -7.47 -6.28 -16.43
CA ALA A 448 -6.73 -5.16 -15.85
C ALA A 448 -5.87 -4.43 -16.89
N ASN A 449 -5.25 -5.16 -17.82
CA ASN A 449 -4.47 -4.58 -18.93
C ASN A 449 -5.36 -3.79 -19.88
N LYS A 450 -6.53 -4.31 -20.25
CA LYS A 450 -7.50 -3.63 -21.12
C LYS A 450 -7.99 -2.33 -20.49
N ALA A 451 -8.34 -2.36 -19.21
CA ALA A 451 -8.77 -1.18 -18.45
C ALA A 451 -7.65 -0.15 -18.35
N TYR A 452 -6.42 -0.58 -18.04
CA TYR A 452 -5.26 0.30 -18.03
C TYR A 452 -5.04 0.97 -19.38
N THR A 453 -5.03 0.21 -20.47
CA THR A 453 -4.81 0.74 -21.83
C THR A 453 -5.90 1.73 -22.24
N ALA A 454 -7.16 1.45 -21.93
CA ALA A 454 -8.29 2.34 -22.23
C ALA A 454 -8.14 3.70 -21.53
N MET A 455 -7.57 3.73 -20.33
CA MET A 455 -7.43 4.94 -19.54
C MET A 455 -6.09 5.63 -19.70
N ASP A 456 -5.05 4.95 -20.20
CA ASP A 456 -3.72 5.53 -20.35
C ASP A 456 -3.69 6.72 -21.31
N ALA A 457 -4.51 6.69 -22.38
CA ALA A 457 -4.67 7.81 -23.32
C ALA A 457 -5.19 9.11 -22.68
N HIS A 458 -5.82 9.02 -21.51
CA HIS A 458 -6.38 10.15 -20.75
C HIS A 458 -5.53 10.52 -19.53
N SER A 459 -4.49 9.72 -19.25
CA SER A 459 -3.69 9.80 -18.03
C SER A 459 -2.47 10.72 -18.18
N SER A 460 -1.71 10.86 -17.11
CA SER A 460 -0.38 11.48 -17.12
C SER A 460 0.73 10.45 -17.39
N HIS A 461 0.42 9.20 -17.76
CA HIS A 461 1.34 8.06 -17.91
C HIS A 461 2.14 7.74 -16.64
N ARG A 462 1.65 8.20 -15.48
CA ARG A 462 2.27 7.98 -14.17
C ARG A 462 1.46 7.01 -13.33
N SER A 463 2.13 6.33 -12.42
CA SER A 463 1.55 5.33 -11.52
C SER A 463 2.13 5.47 -10.11
N TYR A 464 1.39 5.02 -9.08
CA TYR A 464 1.79 5.17 -7.69
C TYR A 464 2.71 4.03 -7.26
N GLN A 465 3.93 4.37 -6.84
CA GLN A 465 4.97 3.41 -6.45
C GLN A 465 4.68 2.62 -5.16
N ASN A 466 3.63 2.93 -4.40
CA ASN A 466 3.13 2.05 -3.34
C ASN A 466 2.10 1.03 -3.86
N TYR A 467 1.56 1.23 -5.07
CA TYR A 467 0.68 0.29 -5.75
C TYR A 467 1.41 -0.36 -6.93
N MET A 468 2.59 -0.95 -6.62
CA MET A 468 3.47 -1.53 -7.64
C MET A 468 2.73 -2.50 -8.56
N ASP A 469 2.97 -2.33 -9.85
CA ASP A 469 2.38 -3.12 -10.94
C ASP A 469 3.49 -3.87 -11.68
N PRO A 470 3.61 -5.20 -11.50
CA PRO A 470 4.62 -6.01 -12.19
C PRO A 470 4.51 -5.98 -13.71
N ALA A 471 3.31 -5.69 -14.26
CA ALA A 471 3.08 -5.59 -15.70
C ALA A 471 3.51 -4.23 -16.29
N LEU A 472 3.91 -3.26 -15.45
CA LEU A 472 4.32 -1.94 -15.89
C LEU A 472 5.77 -1.93 -16.35
N THR A 473 6.01 -1.97 -17.66
CA THR A 473 7.35 -2.00 -18.25
C THR A 473 8.04 -0.63 -18.20
N THR A 474 7.27 0.46 -18.25
CA THR A 474 7.76 1.86 -18.19
C THR A 474 7.81 2.39 -16.76
N TRP A 475 7.99 1.51 -15.76
CA TRP A 475 7.88 1.86 -14.34
C TRP A 475 8.85 2.98 -13.89
N ARG A 476 10.01 3.14 -14.53
CA ARG A 476 10.97 4.19 -14.18
C ARG A 476 10.37 5.58 -14.35
N GLU A 477 9.81 5.82 -15.52
CA GLU A 477 9.15 7.05 -15.90
C GLU A 477 7.82 7.19 -15.16
N ALA A 478 7.05 6.10 -15.06
CA ALA A 478 5.72 6.11 -14.45
C ALA A 478 5.76 6.39 -12.94
N TYR A 479 6.72 5.80 -12.20
CA TYR A 479 6.83 5.99 -10.75
C TYR A 479 7.61 7.25 -10.37
N TYR A 480 8.63 7.64 -11.17
CA TYR A 480 9.61 8.62 -10.72
C TYR A 480 9.80 9.82 -11.66
N GLY A 481 9.36 9.72 -12.93
CA GLY A 481 9.53 10.78 -13.91
C GLY A 481 10.96 11.33 -13.92
N ASP A 482 11.10 12.66 -13.96
CA ASP A 482 12.40 13.33 -14.00
C ASP A 482 13.27 13.09 -12.75
N ASN A 483 12.68 12.64 -11.65
CA ASN A 483 13.41 12.32 -10.42
C ASN A 483 14.24 11.03 -10.52
N TYR A 484 13.99 10.17 -11.52
CA TYR A 484 14.68 8.88 -11.65
C TYR A 484 16.20 9.00 -11.76
N ALA A 485 16.70 9.96 -12.55
CA ALA A 485 18.14 10.18 -12.71
C ALA A 485 18.84 10.51 -11.38
N ARG A 486 18.19 11.31 -10.53
CA ARG A 486 18.69 11.63 -9.19
C ARG A 486 18.64 10.42 -8.26
N LEU A 487 17.57 9.62 -8.31
CA LEU A 487 17.45 8.36 -7.55
C LEU A 487 18.60 7.39 -7.88
N ARG A 488 18.96 7.25 -9.17
CA ARG A 488 20.12 6.44 -9.59
C ARG A 488 21.43 6.95 -9.00
N THR A 489 21.61 8.25 -8.89
CA THR A 489 22.81 8.83 -8.27
C THR A 489 22.86 8.49 -6.78
N VAL A 490 21.74 8.63 -6.06
CA VAL A 490 21.64 8.22 -4.65
C VAL A 490 21.89 6.72 -4.48
N LYS A 491 21.32 5.90 -5.36
CA LYS A 491 21.54 4.44 -5.36
C LYS A 491 23.02 4.10 -5.45
N ARG A 492 23.76 4.68 -6.41
CA ARG A 492 25.20 4.45 -6.57
C ARG A 492 26.01 4.88 -5.35
N THR A 493 25.56 5.90 -4.62
CA THR A 493 26.25 6.39 -3.41
C THR A 493 26.06 5.46 -2.23
N TYR A 494 24.83 4.95 -2.00
CA TYR A 494 24.49 4.21 -0.77
C TYR A 494 24.40 2.69 -0.96
N ASP A 495 24.30 2.22 -2.19
CA ASP A 495 24.29 0.79 -2.54
C ASP A 495 25.03 0.55 -3.87
N PRO A 496 26.34 0.85 -3.94
CA PRO A 496 27.14 0.78 -5.19
C PRO A 496 27.19 -0.64 -5.79
N HIS A 497 27.05 -1.67 -4.97
CA HIS A 497 27.07 -3.07 -5.39
C HIS A 497 25.69 -3.64 -5.65
N ARG A 498 24.63 -2.81 -5.55
CA ARG A 498 23.23 -3.18 -5.83
C ARG A 498 22.78 -4.40 -5.02
N PHE A 499 23.11 -4.41 -3.73
CA PHE A 499 22.63 -5.45 -2.81
C PHE A 499 21.10 -5.45 -2.71
N PHE A 500 20.51 -4.26 -2.56
CA PHE A 500 19.04 -4.09 -2.54
C PHE A 500 18.51 -4.10 -3.97
N ARG A 501 17.98 -5.26 -4.40
CA ARG A 501 17.50 -5.49 -5.76
C ARG A 501 16.20 -6.29 -5.79
N PHE A 502 15.30 -5.87 -6.63
CA PHE A 502 14.07 -6.55 -7.04
C PHE A 502 13.73 -6.07 -8.47
N ALA A 503 12.71 -6.64 -9.12
CA ALA A 503 12.47 -6.41 -10.54
C ALA A 503 12.29 -4.92 -10.91
N GLN A 504 11.68 -4.12 -10.05
CA GLN A 504 11.48 -2.68 -10.26
C GLN A 504 12.28 -1.83 -9.27
N ALA A 505 13.44 -2.32 -8.81
CA ALA A 505 14.36 -1.54 -7.98
C ALA A 505 15.06 -0.47 -8.81
N VAL A 506 15.36 0.67 -8.16
CA VAL A 506 16.23 1.70 -8.74
C VAL A 506 17.61 1.10 -9.03
N ASP A 507 18.13 1.30 -10.27
CA ASP A 507 19.36 0.71 -10.81
C ASP A 507 20.53 1.71 -10.97
#